data_2a31e91d5942b0064a95fed5c3e037fc
#
_entry.id   2a31e91d5942b0064a95fed5c3e037fc
#
_cell.length_a   1.000
_cell.length_b   1.000
_cell.length_c   1.000
_cell.angle_alpha   90.00
_cell.angle_beta   90.00
_cell.angle_gamma   90.00
#
_symmetry.space_group_name_H-M   'P 1'
#
loop_
_entity.id
_entity.type
_entity.pdbx_description
1 polymer ?
#
loop_
_entity_poly.entity_id
_entity_poly.type
_entity_poly.pdbx_seq_one_letter_code
_entity_poly.pdbx_strand_id
1 'polypeptide(L)'
;MARETYEAKVALLVRVLPHVADENVFALKGGTAINLFYRDLPRLSVDIDLTYLPIKDRAESLDEINAAMDRIAAAIETGIRGAKSQRIQGGGGGATRLLARFGNAEIKIETSPVTRGVVHDPEVRTVSAAVEDAYGYAEMQIVSFEDLFAGKLHAALDRQHPRDLYDVTLLYENEGLTQDLFQTFLIYVASSPRPAHELLDPNLIDLEQPYAREFEGMTRTPVPLDTLLATRLKLVADLQSRLDDRSQAADLPAVKWKVLNLNKLKRDNPEKHAAHRDALLKLLG
;
A
#
# COMPACT_ATOMS: atom_id res chain seq x y z
N MET A 1 25.94 5.29 10.75
CA MET A 1 25.21 6.49 10.26
C MET A 1 23.91 6.10 9.52
N ALA A 2 23.90 5.36 8.40
CA ALA A 2 22.66 5.04 7.70
C ALA A 2 21.71 4.17 8.53
N ARG A 3 22.21 3.14 9.24
CA ARG A 3 21.43 2.24 10.08
C ARG A 3 20.87 2.96 11.33
N GLU A 4 21.66 3.76 12.03
CA GLU A 4 21.22 4.53 13.19
C GLU A 4 20.10 5.53 12.84
N THR A 5 20.23 6.19 11.69
CA THR A 5 19.20 7.11 11.19
C THR A 5 17.90 6.35 10.88
N TYR A 6 18.02 5.12 10.38
CA TYR A 6 16.85 4.27 10.12
C TYR A 6 16.19 3.80 11.42
N GLU A 7 16.96 3.30 12.39
CA GLU A 7 16.45 2.87 13.69
C GLU A 7 15.71 4.02 14.39
N ALA A 8 16.25 5.23 14.33
CA ALA A 8 15.58 6.43 14.85
C ALA A 8 14.24 6.73 14.13
N LYS A 9 14.16 6.50 12.83
CA LYS A 9 12.90 6.65 12.07
C LYS A 9 11.87 5.60 12.45
N VAL A 10 12.26 4.33 12.58
CA VAL A 10 11.36 3.26 13.04
C VAL A 10 10.85 3.53 14.46
N ALA A 11 11.74 3.93 15.35
CA ALA A 11 11.37 4.31 16.72
C ALA A 11 10.38 5.48 16.74
N LEU A 12 10.58 6.49 15.91
CA LEU A 12 9.62 7.59 15.76
C LEU A 12 8.29 7.09 15.17
N LEU A 13 8.35 6.24 14.16
CA LEU A 13 7.16 5.68 13.50
C LEU A 13 6.29 4.91 14.48
N VAL A 14 6.87 3.98 15.26
CA VAL A 14 6.13 3.20 16.27
C VAL A 14 5.49 4.11 17.32
N ARG A 15 6.18 5.17 17.75
CA ARG A 15 5.64 6.18 18.68
C ARG A 15 4.51 7.03 18.09
N VAL A 16 4.51 7.23 16.78
CA VAL A 16 3.49 8.03 16.07
C VAL A 16 2.23 7.21 15.77
N LEU A 17 2.36 5.90 15.55
CA LEU A 17 1.23 5.02 15.20
C LEU A 17 0.01 5.16 16.11
N PRO A 18 0.11 5.22 17.46
CA PRO A 18 -1.06 5.38 18.33
C PRO A 18 -1.85 6.67 18.03
N HIS A 19 -1.17 7.77 17.71
CA HIS A 19 -1.81 9.05 17.37
C HIS A 19 -2.50 9.04 16.02
N VAL A 20 -2.08 8.16 15.12
CA VAL A 20 -2.75 7.92 13.83
C VAL A 20 -3.92 6.95 14.03
N ALA A 21 -3.79 5.97 14.92
CA ALA A 21 -4.79 4.96 15.22
C ALA A 21 -6.08 5.54 15.84
N ASP A 22 -5.99 6.71 16.50
CA ASP A 22 -7.17 7.44 17.02
C ASP A 22 -8.12 7.90 15.89
N GLU A 23 -7.66 7.94 14.63
CA GLU A 23 -8.46 8.33 13.48
C GLU A 23 -9.05 7.13 12.75
N ASN A 24 -10.20 6.67 13.19
CA ASN A 24 -10.91 5.48 12.67
C ASN A 24 -11.30 5.55 11.18
N VAL A 25 -11.17 6.71 10.55
CA VAL A 25 -11.44 6.89 9.11
C VAL A 25 -10.28 6.36 8.24
N PHE A 26 -9.16 5.96 8.86
CA PHE A 26 -8.00 5.44 8.17
C PHE A 26 -7.67 4.01 8.58
N ALA A 27 -7.15 3.25 7.64
CA ALA A 27 -6.41 2.01 7.89
C ALA A 27 -5.00 2.11 7.30
N LEU A 28 -4.03 1.54 8.02
CA LEU A 28 -2.65 1.43 7.55
C LEU A 28 -2.55 0.44 6.40
N LYS A 29 -1.75 0.77 5.39
CA LYS A 29 -1.41 -0.09 4.26
C LYS A 29 0.08 0.01 3.91
N GLY A 30 0.47 -0.62 2.82
CA GLY A 30 1.79 -0.44 2.21
C GLY A 30 2.92 -1.17 2.93
N GLY A 31 4.14 -0.72 2.69
CA GLY A 31 5.34 -1.41 3.16
C GLY A 31 5.46 -1.45 4.68
N THR A 32 5.03 -0.41 5.38
CA THR A 32 5.07 -0.34 6.84
C THR A 32 4.11 -1.34 7.48
N ALA A 33 2.89 -1.49 6.94
CA ALA A 33 1.96 -2.52 7.40
C ALA A 33 2.58 -3.92 7.26
N ILE A 34 3.17 -4.23 6.10
CA ILE A 34 3.83 -5.52 5.87
C ILE A 34 4.98 -5.72 6.86
N ASN A 35 5.89 -4.74 6.98
CA ASN A 35 7.14 -4.92 7.70
C ASN A 35 6.99 -4.93 9.22
N LEU A 36 6.02 -4.19 9.78
CA LEU A 36 5.87 -4.11 11.24
C LEU A 36 4.82 -5.05 11.81
N PHE A 37 3.81 -5.47 11.02
CA PHE A 37 2.66 -6.20 11.54
C PHE A 37 2.55 -7.63 10.99
N TYR A 38 3.09 -7.91 9.81
CA TYR A 38 3.08 -9.25 9.20
C TYR A 38 4.46 -9.89 9.15
N ARG A 39 5.52 -9.09 9.26
CA ARG A 39 6.92 -9.52 9.17
C ARG A 39 7.75 -8.86 10.26
N ASP A 40 8.93 -9.38 10.51
CA ASP A 40 9.85 -8.89 11.55
C ASP A 40 10.88 -7.91 10.96
N LEU A 41 10.43 -6.83 10.34
CA LEU A 41 11.29 -5.82 9.71
C LEU A 41 12.32 -6.42 8.72
N PRO A 42 11.91 -7.19 7.72
CA PRO A 42 12.83 -7.81 6.77
C PRO A 42 13.55 -6.80 5.90
N ARG A 43 12.96 -5.61 5.69
CA ARG A 43 13.53 -4.49 4.96
C ARG A 43 13.16 -3.13 5.58
N LEU A 44 13.85 -2.10 5.11
CA LEU A 44 13.59 -0.73 5.52
C LEU A 44 12.24 -0.21 4.96
N SER A 45 11.35 0.26 5.86
CA SER A 45 10.10 0.96 5.53
C SER A 45 9.76 1.91 6.68
N VAL A 46 9.62 3.21 6.38
CA VAL A 46 9.47 4.26 7.40
C VAL A 46 8.42 5.31 7.04
N ASP A 47 7.58 5.05 6.07
CA ASP A 47 6.44 5.89 5.73
C ASP A 47 5.14 5.28 6.27
N ILE A 48 4.21 6.10 6.73
CA ILE A 48 2.86 5.70 7.13
C ILE A 48 1.92 5.95 5.96
N ASP A 49 1.60 4.90 5.22
CA ASP A 49 0.66 4.96 4.09
C ASP A 49 -0.74 4.58 4.56
N LEU A 50 -1.70 5.48 4.39
CA LEU A 50 -3.07 5.32 4.86
C LEU A 50 -4.05 5.12 3.71
N THR A 51 -5.08 4.31 3.94
CA THR A 51 -6.28 4.23 3.12
C THR A 51 -7.41 4.94 3.86
N TYR A 52 -8.08 5.86 3.20
CA TYR A 52 -9.33 6.44 3.71
C TYR A 52 -10.47 5.47 3.46
N LEU A 53 -11.15 5.05 4.50
CA LEU A 53 -12.12 3.96 4.49
C LEU A 53 -13.52 4.35 3.99
N PRO A 54 -14.08 5.52 4.38
CA PRO A 54 -15.43 5.87 3.98
C PRO A 54 -15.57 6.08 2.48
N ILE A 55 -16.74 5.70 1.93
CA ILE A 55 -17.09 5.90 0.52
C ILE A 55 -18.06 7.07 0.44
N LYS A 56 -17.51 8.27 0.33
CA LYS A 56 -18.21 9.55 0.26
C LYS A 56 -17.87 10.29 -1.02
N ASP A 57 -18.59 11.36 -1.31
CA ASP A 57 -18.23 12.27 -2.40
C ASP A 57 -16.83 12.84 -2.23
N ARG A 58 -16.21 13.23 -3.35
CA ARG A 58 -14.80 13.67 -3.34
C ARG A 58 -14.56 14.87 -2.42
N ALA A 59 -15.44 15.86 -2.44
CA ALA A 59 -15.29 17.08 -1.64
C ALA A 59 -15.37 16.71 -0.14
N GLU A 60 -16.41 16.01 0.27
CA GLU A 60 -16.61 15.56 1.64
C GLU A 60 -15.45 14.68 2.14
N SER A 61 -14.97 13.76 1.29
CA SER A 61 -13.82 12.90 1.62
C SER A 61 -12.56 13.72 1.85
N LEU A 62 -12.27 14.72 1.02
CA LEU A 62 -11.09 15.56 1.17
C LEU A 62 -11.15 16.43 2.41
N ASP A 63 -12.33 16.98 2.74
CA ASP A 63 -12.54 17.78 3.94
C ASP A 63 -12.32 16.92 5.20
N GLU A 64 -12.87 15.72 5.24
CA GLU A 64 -12.68 14.79 6.36
C GLU A 64 -11.22 14.31 6.49
N ILE A 65 -10.56 13.97 5.37
CA ILE A 65 -9.12 13.63 5.34
C ILE A 65 -8.30 14.79 5.89
N ASN A 66 -8.55 16.02 5.45
CA ASN A 66 -7.81 17.19 5.92
C ASN A 66 -7.99 17.40 7.42
N ALA A 67 -9.25 17.35 7.92
CA ALA A 67 -9.55 17.50 9.33
C ALA A 67 -8.88 16.40 10.19
N ALA A 68 -8.91 15.14 9.73
CA ALA A 68 -8.25 14.02 10.40
C ALA A 68 -6.73 14.19 10.43
N MET A 69 -6.10 14.60 9.32
CA MET A 69 -4.67 14.88 9.27
C MET A 69 -4.26 16.05 10.20
N ASP A 70 -5.11 17.05 10.38
CA ASP A 70 -4.86 18.15 11.32
C ASP A 70 -4.95 17.67 12.78
N ARG A 71 -5.89 16.79 13.11
CA ARG A 71 -5.95 16.15 14.43
C ARG A 71 -4.75 15.25 14.71
N ILE A 72 -4.32 14.45 13.74
CA ILE A 72 -3.08 13.66 13.84
C ILE A 72 -1.87 14.56 14.11
N ALA A 73 -1.73 15.66 13.39
CA ALA A 73 -0.63 16.61 13.58
C ALA A 73 -0.62 17.17 15.01
N ALA A 74 -1.77 17.63 15.52
CA ALA A 74 -1.93 18.14 16.87
C ALA A 74 -1.67 17.06 17.94
N ALA A 75 -2.17 15.85 17.73
CA ALA A 75 -1.96 14.71 18.63
C ALA A 75 -0.47 14.31 18.75
N ILE A 76 0.27 14.28 17.63
CA ILE A 76 1.72 14.03 17.62
C ILE A 76 2.48 15.09 18.41
N GLU A 77 2.19 16.39 18.19
CA GLU A 77 2.89 17.47 18.87
C GLU A 77 2.58 17.53 20.38
N THR A 78 1.36 17.15 20.75
CA THR A 78 0.94 17.09 22.16
C THR A 78 1.48 15.83 22.85
N GLY A 79 1.37 14.67 22.21
CA GLY A 79 1.71 13.37 22.80
C GLY A 79 3.21 13.07 22.80
N ILE A 80 3.96 13.63 21.85
CA ILE A 80 5.42 13.41 21.74
C ILE A 80 6.15 14.71 22.01
N ARG A 81 6.53 14.91 23.28
CA ARG A 81 7.23 16.15 23.69
C ARG A 81 8.47 16.43 22.83
N GLY A 82 8.47 17.53 22.11
CA GLY A 82 9.56 17.97 21.23
C GLY A 82 9.39 17.50 19.76
N ALA A 83 8.35 16.74 19.44
CA ALA A 83 8.00 16.49 18.05
C ALA A 83 7.43 17.74 17.36
N LYS A 84 7.60 17.79 16.05
CA LYS A 84 7.04 18.82 15.16
C LYS A 84 6.33 18.15 14.00
N SER A 85 5.21 18.73 13.63
CA SER A 85 4.39 18.26 12.51
C SER A 85 4.23 19.35 11.46
N GLN A 86 4.33 18.99 10.20
CA GLN A 86 4.18 19.93 9.08
C GLN A 86 3.28 19.33 8.00
N ARG A 87 2.17 20.00 7.71
CA ARG A 87 1.31 19.66 6.56
C ARG A 87 2.01 20.03 5.27
N ILE A 88 1.97 19.10 4.29
CA ILE A 88 2.51 19.33 2.96
C ILE A 88 1.36 19.28 1.96
N GLN A 89 1.24 20.32 1.16
CA GLN A 89 0.30 20.34 0.05
C GLN A 89 0.70 19.29 -1.00
N GLY A 90 -0.23 18.37 -1.31
CA GLY A 90 -0.08 17.39 -2.38
C GLY A 90 -0.68 17.89 -3.69
N GLY A 91 -0.20 17.37 -4.82
CA GLY A 91 -0.86 17.59 -6.10
C GLY A 91 -2.30 17.06 -6.07
N GLY A 92 -3.29 17.85 -6.50
CA GLY A 92 -4.69 17.43 -6.56
C GLY A 92 -5.65 18.11 -5.58
N GLY A 93 -5.24 19.17 -4.89
CA GLY A 93 -6.13 20.08 -4.17
C GLY A 93 -6.39 19.76 -2.71
N GLY A 94 -5.50 19.02 -2.03
CA GLY A 94 -5.57 18.80 -0.59
C GLY A 94 -4.21 18.51 0.02
N ALA A 95 -4.01 18.92 1.27
CA ALA A 95 -2.82 18.60 2.04
C ALA A 95 -2.95 17.19 2.64
N THR A 96 -2.87 16.17 1.80
CA THR A 96 -3.02 14.75 2.18
C THR A 96 -1.72 14.14 2.73
N ARG A 97 -0.73 14.98 3.03
CA ARG A 97 0.59 14.58 3.54
C ARG A 97 0.94 15.36 4.79
N LEU A 98 1.57 14.67 5.73
CA LEU A 98 2.10 15.21 6.97
C LEU A 98 3.52 14.70 7.17
N LEU A 99 4.46 15.57 7.49
CA LEU A 99 5.78 15.18 8.01
C LEU A 99 5.77 15.29 9.52
N ALA A 100 6.23 14.25 10.20
CA ALA A 100 6.47 14.23 11.62
C ALA A 100 7.98 14.15 11.88
N ARG A 101 8.51 15.04 12.71
CA ARG A 101 9.94 15.18 13.04
C ARG A 101 10.17 15.09 14.52
N PHE A 102 11.19 14.35 14.90
CA PHE A 102 11.68 14.29 16.27
C PHE A 102 13.19 14.07 16.28
N GLY A 103 13.95 15.00 16.86
CA GLY A 103 15.41 14.97 16.78
C GLY A 103 15.89 15.04 15.33
N ASN A 104 16.66 14.05 14.91
CA ASN A 104 17.14 13.89 13.53
C ASN A 104 16.27 12.94 12.67
N ALA A 105 15.22 12.38 13.26
CA ALA A 105 14.29 11.49 12.54
C ALA A 105 13.14 12.29 11.93
N GLU A 106 12.79 11.93 10.71
CA GLU A 106 11.63 12.41 9.98
C GLU A 106 10.90 11.23 9.35
N ILE A 107 9.58 11.18 9.50
CA ILE A 107 8.70 10.23 8.85
C ILE A 107 7.60 10.97 8.11
N LYS A 108 7.09 10.34 7.06
CA LYS A 108 5.98 10.85 6.26
C LYS A 108 4.72 10.04 6.55
N ILE A 109 3.61 10.73 6.72
CA ILE A 109 2.27 10.15 6.82
C ILE A 109 1.50 10.65 5.61
N GLU A 110 0.96 9.74 4.80
CA GLU A 110 0.21 10.16 3.61
C GLU A 110 -1.01 9.27 3.35
N THR A 111 -2.01 9.85 2.73
CA THR A 111 -3.16 9.11 2.18
C THR A 111 -3.41 9.52 0.74
N SER A 112 -3.99 8.60 -0.03
CA SER A 112 -4.37 8.90 -1.41
C SER A 112 -5.61 9.81 -1.43
N PRO A 113 -5.60 10.94 -2.16
CA PRO A 113 -6.79 11.75 -2.37
C PRO A 113 -7.74 11.12 -3.41
N VAL A 114 -7.37 9.98 -3.97
CA VAL A 114 -8.01 9.37 -5.13
C VAL A 114 -8.65 8.04 -4.78
N THR A 115 -7.92 7.13 -4.14
CA THR A 115 -8.39 5.80 -3.76
C THR A 115 -9.04 5.87 -2.39
N ARG A 116 -10.25 5.33 -2.25
CA ARG A 116 -11.06 5.29 -1.04
C ARG A 116 -11.69 3.92 -0.88
N GLY A 117 -11.93 3.51 0.36
CA GLY A 117 -12.49 2.22 0.67
C GLY A 117 -11.50 1.07 0.55
N VAL A 118 -11.98 -0.09 0.90
CA VAL A 118 -11.28 -1.37 0.87
C VAL A 118 -12.25 -2.45 0.38
N VAL A 119 -11.74 -3.61 -0.01
CA VAL A 119 -12.57 -4.73 -0.47
C VAL A 119 -13.10 -5.53 0.72
N HIS A 120 -12.25 -5.76 1.71
CA HIS A 120 -12.56 -6.48 2.94
C HIS A 120 -12.48 -5.55 4.14
N ASP A 121 -13.18 -5.89 5.21
CA ASP A 121 -13.13 -5.09 6.44
C ASP A 121 -11.69 -5.07 7.00
N PRO A 122 -11.22 -3.89 7.46
CA PRO A 122 -9.91 -3.80 8.08
C PRO A 122 -9.88 -4.48 9.44
N GLU A 123 -8.68 -4.86 9.87
CA GLU A 123 -8.44 -5.53 11.15
C GLU A 123 -7.61 -4.63 12.07
N VAL A 124 -7.88 -4.68 13.37
CA VAL A 124 -6.96 -4.12 14.38
C VAL A 124 -5.87 -5.16 14.66
N ARG A 125 -4.60 -4.75 14.49
CA ARG A 125 -3.43 -5.62 14.74
C ARG A 125 -2.39 -4.90 15.58
N THR A 126 -1.64 -5.68 16.35
CA THR A 126 -0.44 -5.23 17.06
C THR A 126 0.79 -5.42 16.19
N VAL A 127 1.81 -4.61 16.40
CA VAL A 127 3.13 -4.84 15.79
C VAL A 127 3.65 -6.23 16.15
N SER A 128 4.53 -6.80 15.31
CA SER A 128 5.12 -8.12 15.60
C SER A 128 5.93 -8.10 16.90
N ALA A 129 6.07 -9.25 17.55
CA ALA A 129 6.82 -9.36 18.81
C ALA A 129 8.25 -8.82 18.69
N ALA A 130 8.93 -9.06 17.58
CA ALA A 130 10.28 -8.54 17.36
C ALA A 130 10.32 -7.01 17.21
N VAL A 131 9.25 -6.39 16.69
CA VAL A 131 9.12 -4.93 16.61
C VAL A 131 8.80 -4.35 17.98
N GLU A 132 7.89 -5.00 18.74
CA GLU A 132 7.53 -4.59 20.10
C GLU A 132 8.73 -4.62 21.03
N ASP A 133 9.52 -5.69 21.00
CA ASP A 133 10.74 -5.83 21.81
C ASP A 133 11.79 -4.75 21.49
N ALA A 134 11.89 -4.35 20.22
CA ALA A 134 12.92 -3.40 19.78
C ALA A 134 12.49 -1.93 19.90
N TYR A 135 11.20 -1.61 19.69
CA TYR A 135 10.71 -0.24 19.51
C TYR A 135 9.48 0.10 20.37
N GLY A 136 8.89 -0.89 21.05
CA GLY A 136 7.71 -0.72 21.88
C GLY A 136 6.41 -1.13 21.20
N TYR A 137 5.36 -1.18 22.00
CA TYR A 137 4.02 -1.58 21.58
C TYR A 137 3.37 -0.51 20.69
N ALA A 138 2.73 -0.95 19.63
CA ALA A 138 1.77 -0.16 18.88
C ALA A 138 0.67 -1.07 18.32
N GLU A 139 -0.53 -0.53 18.25
CA GLU A 139 -1.71 -1.17 17.67
C GLU A 139 -2.36 -0.21 16.69
N MET A 140 -2.85 -0.72 15.57
CA MET A 140 -3.50 0.09 14.57
C MET A 140 -4.46 -0.73 13.72
N GLN A 141 -5.49 -0.08 13.21
CA GLN A 141 -6.34 -0.62 12.15
C GLN A 141 -5.57 -0.72 10.85
N ILE A 142 -5.50 -1.93 10.29
CA ILE A 142 -4.76 -2.24 9.05
C ILE A 142 -5.75 -2.79 8.03
N VAL A 143 -5.57 -2.48 6.76
CA VAL A 143 -6.34 -3.12 5.68
C VAL A 143 -6.15 -4.64 5.74
N SER A 144 -7.15 -5.42 5.33
CA SER A 144 -7.06 -6.89 5.33
C SER A 144 -5.78 -7.38 4.63
N PHE A 145 -5.41 -8.62 4.89
CA PHE A 145 -4.27 -9.25 4.21
C PHE A 145 -4.45 -9.20 2.69
N GLU A 146 -5.65 -9.49 2.20
CA GLU A 146 -5.97 -9.48 0.78
C GLU A 146 -5.86 -8.08 0.19
N ASP A 147 -6.41 -7.05 0.83
CA ASP A 147 -6.28 -5.65 0.37
C ASP A 147 -4.82 -5.18 0.40
N LEU A 148 -4.06 -5.54 1.45
CA LEU A 148 -2.67 -5.17 1.60
C LEU A 148 -1.80 -5.72 0.47
N PHE A 149 -1.91 -7.04 0.24
CA PHE A 149 -1.10 -7.69 -0.76
C PHE A 149 -1.65 -7.52 -2.18
N ALA A 150 -2.96 -7.37 -2.40
CA ALA A 150 -3.49 -6.96 -3.70
C ALA A 150 -2.95 -5.59 -4.14
N GLY A 151 -2.91 -4.62 -3.22
CA GLY A 151 -2.25 -3.34 -3.47
C GLY A 151 -0.76 -3.47 -3.75
N LYS A 152 -0.08 -4.43 -3.10
CA LYS A 152 1.34 -4.72 -3.32
C LYS A 152 1.59 -5.39 -4.68
N LEU A 153 0.79 -6.37 -5.07
CA LEU A 153 0.84 -7.00 -6.40
C LEU A 153 0.62 -5.96 -7.50
N HIS A 154 -0.40 -5.11 -7.33
CA HIS A 154 -0.65 -4.02 -8.27
C HIS A 154 0.56 -3.08 -8.41
N ALA A 155 1.16 -2.65 -7.29
CA ALA A 155 2.34 -1.77 -7.31
C ALA A 155 3.56 -2.47 -7.95
N ALA A 156 3.75 -3.76 -7.71
CA ALA A 156 4.85 -4.55 -8.28
C ALA A 156 4.75 -4.66 -9.80
N LEU A 157 3.54 -4.70 -10.36
CA LEU A 157 3.31 -4.74 -11.81
C LEU A 157 3.35 -3.35 -12.44
N ASP A 158 2.78 -2.34 -11.75
CA ASP A 158 2.67 -0.98 -12.28
C ASP A 158 4.02 -0.27 -12.36
N ARG A 159 4.75 -0.21 -11.27
CA ARG A 159 6.04 0.50 -11.18
C ARG A 159 7.26 -0.41 -11.15
N GLN A 160 7.07 -1.71 -10.99
CA GLN A 160 8.12 -2.74 -10.99
C GLN A 160 9.32 -2.40 -10.07
N HIS A 161 9.04 -1.77 -8.91
CA HIS A 161 10.10 -1.32 -8.01
C HIS A 161 10.67 -2.50 -7.20
N PRO A 162 12.01 -2.60 -7.01
CA PRO A 162 12.65 -3.69 -6.26
C PRO A 162 12.04 -3.96 -4.87
N ARG A 163 11.64 -2.92 -4.12
CA ARG A 163 10.98 -3.07 -2.82
C ARG A 163 9.63 -3.78 -2.90
N ASP A 164 8.86 -3.53 -3.96
CA ASP A 164 7.58 -4.19 -4.15
C ASP A 164 7.76 -5.64 -4.55
N LEU A 165 8.72 -5.91 -5.44
CA LEU A 165 9.08 -7.27 -5.85
C LEU A 165 9.60 -8.09 -4.66
N TYR A 166 10.37 -7.48 -3.75
CA TYR A 166 10.82 -8.14 -2.54
C TYR A 166 9.66 -8.51 -1.60
N ASP A 167 8.70 -7.60 -1.39
CA ASP A 167 7.51 -7.90 -0.60
C ASP A 167 6.70 -9.05 -1.24
N VAL A 168 6.67 -9.14 -2.58
CA VAL A 168 6.06 -10.25 -3.31
C VAL A 168 6.90 -11.54 -3.19
N THR A 169 8.22 -11.45 -3.17
CA THR A 169 9.08 -12.62 -2.88
C THR A 169 8.69 -13.22 -1.54
N LEU A 170 8.61 -12.40 -0.49
CA LEU A 170 8.20 -12.83 0.84
C LEU A 170 6.77 -13.38 0.89
N LEU A 171 5.85 -12.82 0.10
CA LEU A 171 4.50 -13.37 -0.03
C LEU A 171 4.55 -14.80 -0.60
N TYR A 172 5.33 -15.04 -1.65
CA TYR A 172 5.46 -16.39 -2.22
C TYR A 172 6.14 -17.38 -1.29
N GLU A 173 7.06 -16.93 -0.46
CA GLU A 173 7.78 -17.77 0.50
C GLU A 173 6.92 -18.17 1.71
N ASN A 174 5.91 -17.36 2.05
CA ASN A 174 5.09 -17.57 3.24
C ASN A 174 3.67 -18.05 2.91
N GLU A 175 2.83 -17.19 2.31
CA GLU A 175 1.40 -17.48 2.10
C GLU A 175 1.07 -17.91 0.67
N GLY A 176 1.87 -17.45 -0.30
CA GLY A 176 1.59 -17.64 -1.72
C GLY A 176 0.45 -16.76 -2.24
N LEU A 177 0.12 -16.94 -3.52
CA LEU A 177 -1.00 -16.27 -4.15
C LEU A 177 -2.28 -17.10 -3.95
N THR A 178 -3.04 -16.79 -2.89
CA THR A 178 -4.32 -17.46 -2.60
C THR A 178 -5.41 -17.05 -3.58
N GLN A 179 -6.54 -17.78 -3.60
CA GLN A 179 -7.68 -17.45 -4.47
C GLN A 179 -8.31 -16.10 -4.06
N ASP A 180 -8.50 -15.87 -2.76
CA ASP A 180 -9.10 -14.64 -2.25
C ASP A 180 -8.21 -13.42 -2.54
N LEU A 181 -6.89 -13.58 -2.39
CA LEU A 181 -5.93 -12.54 -2.77
C LEU A 181 -5.98 -12.25 -4.28
N PHE A 182 -6.07 -13.29 -5.12
CA PHE A 182 -6.15 -13.11 -6.57
C PHE A 182 -7.44 -12.37 -6.97
N GLN A 183 -8.59 -12.73 -6.39
CA GLN A 183 -9.85 -12.03 -6.64
C GLN A 183 -9.80 -10.58 -6.19
N THR A 184 -9.25 -10.31 -5.01
CA THR A 184 -9.06 -8.95 -4.51
C THR A 184 -8.12 -8.16 -5.42
N PHE A 185 -7.03 -8.77 -5.90
CA PHE A 185 -6.12 -8.15 -6.86
C PHE A 185 -6.82 -7.75 -8.16
N LEU A 186 -7.72 -8.57 -8.70
CA LEU A 186 -8.50 -8.22 -9.90
C LEU A 186 -9.38 -6.98 -9.66
N ILE A 187 -9.92 -6.79 -8.45
CA ILE A 187 -10.65 -5.56 -8.09
C ILE A 187 -9.70 -4.35 -8.09
N TYR A 188 -8.47 -4.49 -7.58
CA TYR A 188 -7.46 -3.43 -7.63
C TYR A 188 -7.05 -3.10 -9.07
N VAL A 189 -6.89 -4.09 -9.94
CA VAL A 189 -6.66 -3.87 -11.39
C VAL A 189 -7.82 -3.11 -12.02
N ALA A 190 -9.07 -3.51 -11.73
CA ALA A 190 -10.28 -2.84 -12.18
C ALA A 190 -10.37 -1.37 -11.79
N SER A 191 -9.73 -1.03 -10.68
CA SER A 191 -9.76 0.29 -10.06
C SER A 191 -8.60 1.17 -10.45
N SER A 192 -7.63 0.60 -11.14
CA SER A 192 -6.45 1.31 -11.61
C SER A 192 -6.79 2.32 -12.71
N PRO A 193 -6.14 3.48 -12.75
CA PRO A 193 -6.18 4.35 -13.91
C PRO A 193 -5.39 3.77 -15.11
N ARG A 194 -4.56 2.76 -14.87
CA ARG A 194 -3.78 2.07 -15.90
C ARG A 194 -4.63 0.98 -16.55
N PRO A 195 -4.56 0.78 -17.88
CA PRO A 195 -5.27 -0.28 -18.55
C PRO A 195 -4.89 -1.66 -17.99
N ALA A 196 -5.88 -2.55 -17.80
CA ALA A 196 -5.66 -3.87 -17.22
C ALA A 196 -4.62 -4.71 -17.98
N HIS A 197 -4.64 -4.66 -19.31
CA HIS A 197 -3.67 -5.41 -20.13
C HIS A 197 -2.23 -4.95 -19.92
N GLU A 198 -1.98 -3.67 -19.65
CA GLU A 198 -0.64 -3.14 -19.33
C GLU A 198 -0.14 -3.57 -17.94
N LEU A 199 -1.06 -3.89 -17.02
CA LEU A 199 -0.73 -4.42 -15.70
C LEU A 199 -0.51 -5.93 -15.73
N LEU A 200 -1.33 -6.66 -16.50
CA LEU A 200 -1.32 -8.11 -16.55
C LEU A 200 -0.26 -8.69 -17.53
N ASP A 201 0.18 -7.86 -18.47
CA ASP A 201 1.30 -8.14 -19.39
C ASP A 201 2.20 -6.90 -19.47
N PRO A 202 2.95 -6.58 -18.40
CA PRO A 202 3.71 -5.34 -18.31
C PRO A 202 4.96 -5.40 -19.17
N ASN A 203 5.28 -4.29 -19.84
CA ASN A 203 6.60 -4.09 -20.41
C ASN A 203 7.65 -4.11 -19.30
N LEU A 204 8.58 -5.06 -19.36
CA LEU A 204 9.61 -5.23 -18.33
C LEU A 204 10.63 -4.11 -18.42
N ILE A 205 10.79 -3.37 -17.32
CA ILE A 205 11.80 -2.31 -17.20
C ILE A 205 13.11 -2.84 -16.62
N ASP A 206 14.20 -2.15 -16.90
CA ASP A 206 15.49 -2.42 -16.27
C ASP A 206 15.46 -2.05 -14.78
N LEU A 207 15.93 -2.96 -13.93
CA LEU A 207 15.95 -2.80 -12.49
C LEU A 207 17.35 -2.56 -11.89
N GLU A 208 18.42 -2.55 -12.69
CA GLU A 208 19.78 -2.42 -12.18
C GLU A 208 19.98 -1.12 -11.39
N GLN A 209 19.59 0.01 -11.98
CA GLN A 209 19.72 1.30 -11.30
C GLN A 209 18.78 1.47 -10.09
N PRO A 210 17.47 1.17 -10.17
CA PRO A 210 16.59 1.18 -9.00
C PRO A 210 17.07 0.22 -7.90
N TYR A 211 17.58 -0.96 -8.26
CA TYR A 211 18.14 -1.90 -7.30
C TYR A 211 19.32 -1.29 -6.56
N ALA A 212 20.34 -0.83 -7.29
CA ALA A 212 21.57 -0.32 -6.68
C ALA A 212 21.36 0.95 -5.84
N ARG A 213 20.42 1.82 -6.24
CA ARG A 213 20.21 3.12 -5.56
C ARG A 213 19.18 3.07 -4.44
N GLU A 214 18.15 2.22 -4.57
CA GLU A 214 16.94 2.32 -3.76
C GLU A 214 16.58 1.02 -3.03
N PHE A 215 17.37 -0.05 -3.21
CA PHE A 215 17.08 -1.32 -2.57
C PHE A 215 18.31 -2.01 -1.95
N GLU A 216 19.45 -1.97 -2.61
CA GLU A 216 20.68 -2.62 -2.11
C GLU A 216 21.03 -2.11 -0.71
N GLY A 217 21.27 -3.03 0.22
CA GLY A 217 21.52 -2.70 1.64
C GLY A 217 20.27 -2.32 2.45
N MET A 218 19.05 -2.38 1.87
CA MET A 218 17.81 -2.11 2.60
C MET A 218 17.23 -3.31 3.32
N THR A 219 17.71 -4.51 3.06
CA THR A 219 17.21 -5.76 3.65
C THR A 219 18.15 -6.26 4.75
N ARG A 220 17.61 -7.01 5.73
CA ARG A 220 18.44 -7.65 6.77
C ARG A 220 19.40 -8.67 6.18
N THR A 221 18.91 -9.48 5.26
CA THR A 221 19.71 -10.43 4.49
C THR A 221 19.81 -9.92 3.06
N PRO A 222 21.01 -9.80 2.49
CA PRO A 222 21.15 -9.37 1.10
C PRO A 222 20.35 -10.24 0.14
N VAL A 223 19.64 -9.61 -0.77
CA VAL A 223 18.80 -10.29 -1.77
C VAL A 223 19.34 -9.94 -3.15
N PRO A 224 19.81 -10.91 -3.94
CA PRO A 224 20.32 -10.65 -5.28
C PRO A 224 19.26 -10.07 -6.22
N LEU A 225 19.67 -9.24 -7.18
CA LEU A 225 18.78 -8.71 -8.21
C LEU A 225 18.08 -9.84 -8.99
N ASP A 226 18.78 -10.92 -9.30
CA ASP A 226 18.21 -12.07 -10.02
C ASP A 226 17.00 -12.70 -9.30
N THR A 227 17.00 -12.70 -7.97
CA THR A 227 15.85 -13.15 -7.18
C THR A 227 14.62 -12.30 -7.46
N LEU A 228 14.78 -10.98 -7.52
CA LEU A 228 13.68 -10.04 -7.79
C LEU A 228 13.20 -10.14 -9.24
N LEU A 229 14.13 -10.33 -10.19
CA LEU A 229 13.80 -10.58 -11.60
C LEU A 229 13.01 -11.88 -11.77
N ALA A 230 13.45 -12.95 -11.11
CA ALA A 230 12.72 -14.23 -11.10
C ALA A 230 11.33 -14.10 -10.49
N THR A 231 11.21 -13.39 -9.36
CA THR A 231 9.91 -13.10 -8.72
C THR A 231 8.97 -12.35 -9.66
N ARG A 232 9.48 -11.33 -10.38
CA ARG A 232 8.69 -10.58 -11.35
C ARG A 232 8.13 -11.46 -12.45
N LEU A 233 8.98 -12.30 -13.05
CA LEU A 233 8.56 -13.24 -14.10
C LEU A 233 7.55 -14.27 -13.58
N LYS A 234 7.80 -14.81 -12.38
CA LYS A 234 6.88 -15.73 -11.72
C LYS A 234 5.51 -15.09 -11.47
N LEU A 235 5.49 -13.85 -10.96
CA LEU A 235 4.25 -13.10 -10.70
C LEU A 235 3.42 -12.95 -11.97
N VAL A 236 4.02 -12.49 -13.06
CA VAL A 236 3.32 -12.31 -14.35
C VAL A 236 2.77 -13.65 -14.84
N ALA A 237 3.58 -14.71 -14.83
CA ALA A 237 3.18 -16.02 -15.29
C ALA A 237 2.03 -16.62 -14.44
N ASP A 238 2.10 -16.51 -13.11
CA ASP A 238 1.07 -17.02 -12.20
C ASP A 238 -0.27 -16.29 -12.39
N LEU A 239 -0.23 -14.98 -12.58
CA LEU A 239 -1.45 -14.19 -12.82
C LEU A 239 -2.07 -14.52 -14.18
N GLN A 240 -1.27 -14.63 -15.25
CA GLN A 240 -1.74 -15.00 -16.58
C GLN A 240 -2.35 -16.40 -16.58
N SER A 241 -1.69 -17.38 -15.95
CA SER A 241 -2.20 -18.75 -15.83
C SER A 241 -3.57 -18.82 -15.13
N ARG A 242 -3.77 -18.00 -14.09
CA ARG A 242 -5.05 -17.95 -13.37
C ARG A 242 -6.15 -17.25 -14.15
N LEU A 243 -5.81 -16.32 -15.03
CA LEU A 243 -6.77 -15.64 -15.91
C LEU A 243 -7.26 -16.58 -17.03
N ASP A 244 -6.41 -17.49 -17.51
CA ASP A 244 -6.78 -18.49 -18.51
C ASP A 244 -7.71 -19.57 -17.92
N ASP A 245 -7.64 -19.81 -16.61
CA ASP A 245 -8.56 -20.70 -15.90
C ASP A 245 -9.85 -19.95 -15.51
N ARG A 246 -10.81 -19.93 -16.44
CA ARG A 246 -12.10 -19.24 -16.27
C ARG A 246 -12.89 -19.67 -15.02
N SER A 247 -12.65 -20.88 -14.50
CA SER A 247 -13.31 -21.35 -13.27
C SER A 247 -12.90 -20.56 -12.04
N GLN A 248 -11.68 -20.00 -12.03
CA GLN A 248 -11.14 -19.20 -10.93
C GLN A 248 -11.56 -17.73 -10.98
N ALA A 249 -11.93 -17.23 -12.17
CA ALA A 249 -12.35 -15.85 -12.37
C ALA A 249 -13.87 -15.64 -12.16
N ALA A 250 -14.67 -16.71 -12.26
CA ALA A 250 -16.13 -16.63 -12.33
C ALA A 250 -16.84 -16.29 -11.01
N ASP A 251 -16.17 -16.40 -9.86
CA ASP A 251 -16.77 -16.19 -8.52
C ASP A 251 -16.54 -14.81 -7.91
N LEU A 252 -16.20 -13.79 -8.72
CA LEU A 252 -16.08 -12.42 -8.21
C LEU A 252 -17.44 -11.89 -7.75
N PRO A 253 -17.60 -11.55 -6.46
CA PRO A 253 -18.87 -11.00 -5.98
C PRO A 253 -19.19 -9.70 -6.71
N ALA A 254 -20.29 -9.67 -7.43
CA ALA A 254 -20.80 -8.50 -8.19
C ALA A 254 -20.99 -7.22 -7.33
N VAL A 255 -20.84 -7.34 -6.02
CA VAL A 255 -21.20 -6.32 -5.01
C VAL A 255 -20.09 -5.30 -4.78
N LYS A 256 -18.84 -5.57 -5.08
CA LYS A 256 -17.70 -4.75 -4.63
C LYS A 256 -17.18 -3.72 -5.65
N TRP A 257 -17.77 -3.63 -6.81
CA TRP A 257 -17.45 -2.62 -7.85
C TRP A 257 -17.64 -1.15 -7.41
N LYS A 258 -18.34 -0.92 -6.27
CA LYS A 258 -18.58 0.43 -5.75
C LYS A 258 -17.38 1.06 -5.05
N VAL A 259 -16.40 0.26 -4.70
CA VAL A 259 -15.36 0.67 -3.73
C VAL A 259 -14.24 1.48 -4.36
N LEU A 260 -13.93 1.29 -5.61
CA LEU A 260 -12.68 1.79 -6.15
C LEU A 260 -12.91 2.67 -7.39
N ASN A 261 -12.69 3.93 -7.24
CA ASN A 261 -12.36 5.01 -8.19
C ASN A 261 -12.84 4.97 -9.67
N LEU A 262 -13.71 4.02 -10.04
CA LEU A 262 -14.37 4.01 -11.36
C LEU A 262 -15.04 5.36 -11.67
N ASN A 263 -15.50 6.08 -10.65
CA ASN A 263 -16.12 7.40 -10.81
C ASN A 263 -15.14 8.47 -11.31
N LYS A 264 -13.85 8.40 -10.95
CA LYS A 264 -12.86 9.35 -11.48
C LYS A 264 -12.51 9.02 -12.92
N LEU A 265 -12.24 7.75 -13.22
CA LEU A 265 -11.94 7.31 -14.58
C LEU A 265 -13.10 7.60 -15.53
N LYS A 266 -14.35 7.36 -15.06
CA LYS A 266 -15.57 7.68 -15.83
C LYS A 266 -15.72 9.17 -16.11
N ARG A 267 -15.38 10.02 -15.13
CA ARG A 267 -15.45 11.48 -15.27
C ARG A 267 -14.33 12.03 -16.14
N ASP A 268 -13.09 11.56 -15.92
CA ASP A 268 -11.89 12.12 -16.53
C ASP A 268 -11.61 11.50 -17.92
N ASN A 269 -12.09 10.28 -18.16
CA ASN A 269 -11.96 9.59 -19.45
C ASN A 269 -13.00 8.48 -19.64
N PRO A 270 -14.23 8.81 -20.09
CA PRO A 270 -15.33 7.85 -20.21
C PRO A 270 -15.06 6.72 -21.21
N GLU A 271 -14.29 6.96 -22.27
CA GLU A 271 -13.95 5.94 -23.27
C GLU A 271 -12.97 4.91 -22.70
N LYS A 272 -11.94 5.37 -21.98
CA LYS A 272 -11.01 4.47 -21.25
C LYS A 272 -11.74 3.66 -20.17
N HIS A 273 -12.68 4.28 -19.46
CA HIS A 273 -13.50 3.58 -18.49
C HIS A 273 -14.33 2.47 -19.12
N ALA A 274 -14.99 2.73 -20.26
CA ALA A 274 -15.79 1.74 -20.97
C ALA A 274 -14.90 0.59 -21.47
N ALA A 275 -13.79 0.90 -22.13
CA ALA A 275 -12.85 -0.10 -22.62
C ALA A 275 -12.24 -0.95 -21.48
N HIS A 276 -11.94 -0.33 -20.36
CA HIS A 276 -11.42 -1.01 -19.16
C HIS A 276 -12.44 -1.95 -18.53
N ARG A 277 -13.68 -1.49 -18.37
CA ARG A 277 -14.80 -2.30 -17.90
C ARG A 277 -15.07 -3.49 -18.83
N ASP A 278 -15.09 -3.24 -20.15
CA ASP A 278 -15.41 -4.27 -21.14
C ASP A 278 -14.27 -5.31 -21.24
N ALA A 279 -13.01 -4.89 -21.07
CA ALA A 279 -11.87 -5.80 -20.98
C ALA A 279 -11.98 -6.70 -19.74
N LEU A 280 -12.33 -6.12 -18.58
CA LEU A 280 -12.53 -6.86 -17.35
C LEU A 280 -13.72 -7.81 -17.42
N LEU A 281 -14.85 -7.37 -17.98
CA LEU A 281 -16.01 -8.25 -18.19
C LEU A 281 -15.68 -9.43 -19.13
N LYS A 282 -14.79 -9.24 -20.11
CA LYS A 282 -14.31 -10.33 -20.96
C LYS A 282 -13.38 -11.31 -20.23
N LEU A 283 -12.60 -10.81 -19.26
CA LEU A 283 -11.74 -11.66 -18.42
C LEU A 283 -12.54 -12.45 -17.38
N LEU A 284 -13.68 -11.91 -16.97
CA LEU A 284 -14.55 -12.49 -15.94
C LEU A 284 -15.66 -13.40 -16.52
N GLY A 285 -15.77 -13.51 -17.85
CA GLY A 285 -16.80 -14.32 -18.52
C GLY A 285 -18.06 -13.58 -18.78
#